data_9ef8dbd7fe55fb8d12157436d6d18f25
#
_entry.id   9ef8dbd7fe55fb8d12157436d6d18f25
#
_cell.length_a   1.000
_cell.length_b   1.000
_cell.length_c   1.000
_cell.angle_alpha   90.00
_cell.angle_beta   90.00
_cell.angle_gamma   90.00
#
_symmetry.space_group_name_H-M   'P 1'
#
loop_
_entity.id
_entity.type
_entity.pdbx_description
1 polymer ?
#
loop_
_entity_poly.entity_id
_entity_poly.type
_entity_poly.pdbx_seq_one_letter_code
_entity_poly.pdbx_strand_id
1 'polypeptide(L)'
;HDTDPERFWYDTMTLMFPVDDPNYCPPAWMGLPEGTDVTGSVRPETESFLIDEDPGLGLVLSQDAAFLPSVQEGMRSKAFKGQLWGEQEQRLRHFHVELERRLNA
;
A
#
# COMPACT_ATOMS: atom_id res chain seq x y z
N HIS A 1 7.73 -0.57 10.48
CA HIS A 1 8.60 0.36 11.20
C HIS A 1 9.58 -0.44 12.06
N ASP A 2 10.85 -0.12 11.99
CA ASP A 2 11.94 -0.91 12.59
C ASP A 2 12.01 -0.87 14.13
N THR A 3 11.43 0.15 14.73
CA THR A 3 11.51 0.38 16.19
C THR A 3 10.15 0.36 16.90
N ASP A 4 9.05 0.34 16.18
CA ASP A 4 7.71 0.40 16.74
C ASP A 4 6.80 -0.61 16.04
N PRO A 5 6.42 -1.72 16.70
CA PRO A 5 5.56 -2.75 16.11
C PRO A 5 4.12 -2.29 15.88
N GLU A 6 3.74 -1.15 16.43
CA GLU A 6 2.41 -0.55 16.26
C GLU A 6 2.33 0.36 15.03
N ARG A 7 3.46 0.55 14.32
CA ARG A 7 3.57 1.42 13.16
C ARG A 7 4.19 0.68 11.98
N PHE A 8 3.81 1.07 10.79
CA PHE A 8 4.43 0.59 9.56
C PHE A 8 4.43 1.70 8.51
N TRP A 9 5.29 1.53 7.51
CA TRP A 9 5.27 2.33 6.31
C TRP A 9 4.31 1.70 5.30
N TYR A 10 3.49 2.52 4.69
CA TYR A 10 2.61 2.12 3.60
C TYR A 10 3.08 2.81 2.33
N ASP A 11 4.02 2.16 1.65
CA ASP A 11 4.60 2.69 0.43
C ASP A 11 3.66 2.45 -0.75
N THR A 12 3.30 3.51 -1.44
CA THR A 12 2.52 3.45 -2.67
C THR A 12 3.34 3.90 -3.85
N MET A 13 3.18 3.23 -4.97
CA MET A 13 3.89 3.56 -6.20
C MET A 13 2.94 3.41 -7.39
N THR A 14 2.65 4.50 -8.05
CA THR A 14 1.87 4.50 -9.29
C THR A 14 2.81 4.38 -10.47
N LEU A 15 2.67 3.30 -11.22
CA LEU A 15 3.47 3.02 -12.41
C LEU A 15 2.59 3.18 -13.65
N MET A 16 3.07 3.92 -14.62
CA MET A 16 2.41 4.08 -15.92
C MET A 16 3.45 4.17 -17.03
N PHE A 17 3.04 3.85 -18.25
CA PHE A 17 3.87 4.13 -19.41
C PHE A 17 3.93 5.65 -19.66
N PRO A 18 5.08 6.18 -20.07
CA PRO A 18 5.17 7.56 -20.50
C PRO A 18 4.17 7.86 -21.62
N VAL A 19 3.48 8.98 -21.52
CA VAL A 19 2.47 9.42 -22.49
C VAL A 19 2.92 10.74 -23.09
N ASP A 20 3.14 10.75 -24.39
CA ASP A 20 3.58 11.94 -25.13
C ASP A 20 2.37 12.63 -25.82
N ASP A 21 1.30 12.80 -25.06
CA ASP A 21 0.10 13.52 -25.48
C ASP A 21 -0.19 14.64 -24.47
N PRO A 22 -0.09 15.91 -24.87
CA PRO A 22 -0.31 17.05 -23.97
C PRO A 22 -1.76 17.17 -23.47
N ASN A 23 -2.70 16.46 -24.09
CA ASN A 23 -4.11 16.44 -23.68
C ASN A 23 -4.47 15.23 -22.82
N TYR A 24 -3.52 14.34 -22.55
CA TYR A 24 -3.77 13.17 -21.71
C TYR A 24 -4.06 13.59 -20.28
N CYS A 25 -5.17 13.07 -19.76
CA CYS A 25 -5.54 13.27 -18.36
C CYS A 25 -5.56 11.89 -17.67
N PRO A 26 -4.69 11.66 -16.69
CA PRO A 26 -4.70 10.41 -15.93
C PRO A 26 -6.06 10.19 -15.25
N PRO A 27 -6.54 8.95 -15.20
CA PRO A 27 -7.78 8.64 -14.48
C PRO A 27 -7.68 9.03 -12.99
N ALA A 28 -8.73 9.60 -12.45
CA ALA A 28 -8.77 10.09 -11.06
C ALA A 28 -8.46 9.01 -10.01
N TRP A 29 -8.75 7.73 -10.31
CA TRP A 29 -8.44 6.62 -9.41
C TRP A 29 -6.94 6.39 -9.17
N MET A 30 -6.08 6.92 -10.05
CA MET A 30 -4.62 6.84 -9.88
C MET A 30 -4.10 7.74 -8.76
N GLY A 31 -4.89 8.69 -8.28
CA GLY A 31 -4.49 9.57 -7.18
C GLY A 31 -3.34 10.52 -7.50
N LEU A 32 -3.07 10.77 -8.78
CA LEU A 32 -1.99 11.67 -9.18
C LEU A 32 -2.39 13.13 -8.98
N PRO A 33 -1.50 13.97 -8.41
CA PRO A 33 -1.73 15.39 -8.32
C PRO A 33 -1.98 16.03 -9.68
N GLU A 34 -2.74 17.13 -9.69
CA GLU A 34 -2.96 17.93 -10.90
C GLU A 34 -1.61 18.46 -11.42
N GLY A 35 -1.40 18.33 -12.72
CA GLY A 35 -0.16 18.76 -13.36
C GLY A 35 1.03 17.80 -13.24
N THR A 36 0.80 16.57 -12.73
CA THR A 36 1.85 15.53 -12.74
C THR A 36 2.40 15.32 -14.15
N ASP A 37 3.72 15.36 -14.29
CA ASP A 37 4.38 15.02 -15.55
C ASP A 37 4.19 13.54 -15.90
N VAL A 38 3.42 13.26 -16.93
CA VAL A 38 3.13 11.92 -17.43
C VAL A 38 4.05 11.51 -18.61
N THR A 39 4.91 12.41 -19.06
CA THR A 39 5.86 12.13 -20.16
C THR A 39 7.05 11.28 -19.70
N GLY A 40 7.26 11.21 -18.38
CA GLY A 40 8.42 10.56 -17.79
C GLY A 40 9.71 11.39 -17.87
N SER A 41 9.61 12.65 -18.22
CA SER A 41 10.76 13.57 -18.31
C SER A 41 11.30 13.95 -16.93
N VAL A 42 10.43 13.96 -15.93
CA VAL A 42 10.76 14.30 -14.54
C VAL A 42 10.43 13.13 -13.63
N ARG A 43 11.37 12.75 -12.78
CA ARG A 43 11.10 11.78 -11.71
C ARG A 43 10.39 12.50 -10.57
N PRO A 44 9.18 12.07 -10.17
CA PRO A 44 8.51 12.67 -9.02
C PRO A 44 9.30 12.46 -7.73
N GLU A 45 9.23 13.42 -6.84
CA GLU A 45 9.79 13.30 -5.51
C GLU A 45 8.92 12.36 -4.66
N THR A 46 9.56 11.67 -3.71
CA THR A 46 8.85 10.87 -2.73
C THR A 46 8.35 11.78 -1.61
N GLU A 47 7.06 11.76 -1.38
CA GLU A 47 6.43 12.50 -0.30
C GLU A 47 6.05 11.56 0.83
N SER A 48 6.07 12.03 2.07
CA SER A 48 5.73 11.24 3.27
C SER A 48 4.71 11.98 4.11
N PHE A 49 3.64 11.29 4.46
CA PHE A 49 2.51 11.84 5.21
C PHE A 49 2.12 10.91 6.35
N LEU A 50 1.44 11.44 7.35
CA LEU A 50 0.60 10.62 8.21
C LEU A 50 -0.65 10.21 7.43
N ILE A 51 -1.18 9.02 7.72
CA ILE A 51 -2.29 8.44 6.95
C ILE A 51 -3.55 9.32 6.91
N ASP A 52 -3.79 10.07 7.96
CA ASP A 52 -4.90 11.00 8.11
C ASP A 52 -4.64 12.38 7.48
N GLU A 53 -3.41 12.64 7.06
CA GLU A 53 -2.99 13.89 6.42
C GLU A 53 -2.72 13.75 4.92
N ASP A 54 -2.73 12.52 4.40
CA ASP A 54 -2.39 12.27 3.01
C ASP A 54 -3.53 12.62 2.05
N PRO A 55 -3.37 13.64 1.23
CA PRO A 55 -4.36 14.01 0.22
C PRO A 55 -4.25 13.18 -1.06
N GLY A 56 -3.21 12.38 -1.22
CA GLY A 56 -2.75 11.84 -2.50
C GLY A 56 -2.97 10.35 -2.75
N LEU A 57 -3.47 9.57 -1.77
CA LEU A 57 -3.67 8.12 -1.94
C LEU A 57 -4.68 7.74 -3.03
N GLY A 58 -5.56 8.67 -3.41
CA GLY A 58 -6.66 8.36 -4.29
C GLY A 58 -7.72 7.47 -3.64
N LEU A 59 -8.86 7.32 -4.31
CA LEU A 59 -10.04 6.68 -3.71
C LEU A 59 -9.79 5.21 -3.30
N VAL A 60 -9.13 4.44 -4.16
CA VAL A 60 -8.94 2.99 -3.95
C VAL A 60 -8.00 2.72 -2.78
N LEU A 61 -6.83 3.33 -2.79
CA LEU A 61 -5.83 3.12 -1.73
C LEU A 61 -6.26 3.71 -0.38
N SER A 62 -7.01 4.81 -0.40
CA SER A 62 -7.59 5.40 0.81
C SER A 62 -8.61 4.46 1.48
N GLN A 63 -9.39 3.72 0.70
CA GLN A 63 -10.30 2.72 1.25
C GLN A 63 -9.53 1.59 1.95
N ASP A 64 -8.49 1.07 1.31
CA ASP A 64 -7.66 0.00 1.88
C ASP A 64 -6.97 0.50 3.16
N ALA A 65 -6.35 1.67 3.12
CA ALA A 65 -5.69 2.28 4.26
C ALA A 65 -6.61 2.50 5.46
N ALA A 66 -7.85 2.89 5.24
CA ALA A 66 -8.84 3.11 6.29
C ALA A 66 -9.19 1.84 7.10
N PHE A 67 -9.03 0.65 6.51
CA PHE A 67 -9.29 -0.61 7.20
C PHE A 67 -8.11 -1.12 8.04
N LEU A 68 -6.89 -0.69 7.77
CA LEU A 68 -5.70 -1.21 8.43
C LEU A 68 -5.72 -1.11 9.96
N PRO A 69 -6.13 0.01 10.58
CA PRO A 69 -6.22 0.08 12.04
C PRO A 69 -7.22 -0.93 12.63
N SER A 70 -8.37 -1.10 11.99
CA SER A 70 -9.39 -2.06 12.44
C SER A 70 -8.94 -3.51 12.28
N VAL A 71 -8.18 -3.82 11.23
CA VAL A 71 -7.58 -5.14 11.02
C VAL A 71 -6.57 -5.42 12.13
N GLN A 72 -5.71 -4.48 12.45
CA GLN A 72 -4.72 -4.63 13.54
C GLN A 72 -5.40 -4.85 14.90
N GLU A 73 -6.46 -4.11 15.20
CA GLU A 73 -7.24 -4.29 16.41
C GLU A 73 -7.90 -5.69 16.45
N GLY A 74 -8.49 -6.10 15.33
CA GLY A 74 -9.09 -7.43 15.18
C GLY A 74 -8.09 -8.57 15.41
N MET A 75 -6.85 -8.42 14.95
CA MET A 75 -5.78 -9.39 15.17
C MET A 75 -5.39 -9.55 16.66
N ARG A 76 -5.63 -8.55 17.49
CA ARG A 76 -5.42 -8.62 18.95
C ARG A 76 -6.58 -9.25 19.70
N SER A 77 -7.69 -9.51 19.03
CA SER A 77 -8.85 -10.16 19.63
C SER A 77 -8.52 -11.57 20.10
N LYS A 78 -9.03 -11.97 21.25
CA LYS A 78 -8.91 -13.36 21.75
C LYS A 78 -9.57 -14.39 20.82
N ALA A 79 -10.49 -13.97 19.98
CA ALA A 79 -11.13 -14.80 18.96
C ALA A 79 -10.29 -15.02 17.70
N PHE A 80 -9.28 -14.20 17.47
CA PHE A 80 -8.40 -14.35 16.32
C PHE A 80 -7.54 -15.60 16.47
N LYS A 81 -7.64 -16.52 15.52
CA LYS A 81 -6.94 -17.81 15.51
C LYS A 81 -5.96 -17.95 14.35
N GLY A 82 -5.65 -16.85 13.70
CA GLY A 82 -4.84 -16.81 12.49
C GLY A 82 -5.67 -16.55 11.24
N GLN A 83 -4.99 -16.33 10.14
CA GLN A 83 -5.61 -16.05 8.85
C GLN A 83 -5.82 -17.35 8.07
N LEU A 84 -6.92 -17.41 7.34
CA LEU A 84 -7.18 -18.46 6.38
C LEU A 84 -6.78 -17.97 4.99
N TRP A 85 -5.83 -18.65 4.37
CA TRP A 85 -5.37 -18.35 3.03
C TRP A 85 -6.01 -19.30 2.01
N GLY A 86 -6.58 -18.72 0.97
CA GLY A 86 -7.06 -19.49 -0.18
C GLY A 86 -5.92 -20.19 -0.93
N GLU A 87 -6.24 -21.21 -1.71
CA GLU A 87 -5.23 -21.92 -2.52
C GLU A 87 -4.56 -21.01 -3.56
N GLN A 88 -5.27 -19.97 -4.03
CA GLN A 88 -4.78 -19.02 -5.00
C GLN A 88 -3.75 -18.03 -4.41
N GLU A 89 -3.69 -17.91 -3.10
CA GLU A 89 -2.81 -16.97 -2.38
C GLU A 89 -1.44 -17.58 -2.08
N GLN A 90 -0.88 -18.31 -3.01
CA GLN A 90 0.38 -19.04 -2.85
C GLN A 90 1.55 -18.16 -2.43
N ARG A 91 1.61 -16.91 -2.93
CA ARG A 91 2.70 -15.96 -2.58
C ARG A 91 2.64 -15.54 -1.11
N LEU A 92 1.44 -15.27 -0.60
CA LEU A 92 1.23 -14.93 0.81
C LEU A 92 1.54 -16.13 1.72
N ARG A 93 1.08 -17.31 1.32
CA ARG A 93 1.39 -18.57 2.05
C ARG A 93 2.91 -18.81 2.11
N HIS A 94 3.61 -18.64 0.99
CA HIS A 94 5.06 -18.79 0.96
C HIS A 94 5.76 -17.74 1.85
N PHE A 95 5.32 -16.50 1.82
CA PHE A 95 5.84 -15.45 2.70
C PHE A 95 5.73 -15.83 4.18
N HIS A 96 4.56 -16.32 4.59
CA HIS A 96 4.35 -16.75 5.98
C HIS A 96 5.19 -17.98 6.38
N VAL A 97 5.34 -18.96 5.49
CA VAL A 97 6.23 -20.11 5.72
C VAL A 97 7.68 -19.64 5.96
N GLU A 98 8.18 -18.72 5.15
CA GLU A 98 9.53 -18.18 5.31
C GLU A 98 9.68 -17.33 6.58
N LEU A 99 8.65 -16.58 6.95
CA LEU A 99 8.62 -15.83 8.19
C LEU A 99 8.68 -16.75 9.40
N GLU A 100 7.83 -17.78 9.45
CA GLU A 100 7.81 -18.78 10.53
C GLU A 100 9.14 -19.53 10.65
N ARG A 101 9.74 -19.90 9.53
CA ARG A 101 11.06 -20.54 9.52
C ARG A 101 12.12 -19.66 10.17
N ARG A 102 12.06 -18.34 9.96
CA ARG A 102 13.01 -17.39 10.57
C ARG A 102 12.75 -17.13 12.05
N LEU A 103 11.49 -17.12 12.45
CA LEU A 103 11.10 -16.90 13.85
C LEU A 103 11.41 -18.11 14.74
N ASN A 104 11.47 -19.31 14.16
CA ASN A 104 11.73 -20.58 14.87
C ASN A 104 13.19 -21.06 14.71
N ALA A 105 14.05 -20.29 14.07
CA ALA A 105 15.48 -20.58 13.94
C ALA A 105 16.28 -19.97 15.09
#